data_10a23a6465490ec91702bac5a0819136
#
_entry.id   10a23a6465490ec91702bac5a0819136
#
_cell.length_a   1.000
_cell.length_b   1.000
_cell.length_c   1.000
_cell.angle_alpha   90.00
_cell.angle_beta   90.00
_cell.angle_gamma   90.00
#
_symmetry.space_group_name_H-M   'P 1'
#
loop_
_entity.id
_entity.type
_entity.pdbx_description
1 polymer ?
#
loop_
_entity_poly.entity_id
_entity_poly.type
_entity_poly.pdbx_seq_one_letter_code
_entity_poly.pdbx_strand_id
1 'polypeptide(L)'
;MNKYRTVIATIIALFFYTVTDILIWQRIFEANNMVGYADLYHTGWFVTLAGYAVMGTILLWGSWKDCLYFVTSLCVAAFSGLEDLLYYALDRKPMPDALPWLDANPLIYQASRQGVIASVIFWLMALVILYFYLYWWKTKEPQPIAE
;
A
#
# COMPACT_ATOMS: atom_id res chain seq x y z
N MET A 1 -9.53 20.02 9.57
CA MET A 1 -8.79 19.25 8.56
C MET A 1 -9.67 18.11 8.07
N ASN A 2 -9.72 17.85 6.75
CA ASN A 2 -10.63 16.84 6.21
C ASN A 2 -10.13 15.43 6.61
N LYS A 3 -10.91 14.71 7.42
CA LYS A 3 -10.55 13.38 7.97
C LYS A 3 -10.25 12.34 6.88
N TYR A 4 -10.78 12.52 5.68
CA TYR A 4 -10.59 11.60 4.56
C TYR A 4 -9.37 11.89 3.69
N ARG A 5 -8.68 13.02 3.93
CA ARG A 5 -7.53 13.44 3.11
C ARG A 5 -6.45 12.37 3.04
N THR A 6 -6.13 11.76 4.16
CA THR A 6 -5.07 10.75 4.25
C THR A 6 -5.47 9.45 3.55
N VAL A 7 -6.72 9.02 3.69
CA VAL A 7 -7.25 7.84 2.98
C VAL A 7 -7.20 8.06 1.47
N ILE A 8 -7.66 9.22 1.01
CA ILE A 8 -7.62 9.58 -0.43
C ILE A 8 -6.18 9.62 -0.93
N ALA A 9 -5.26 10.22 -0.16
CA ALA A 9 -3.84 10.26 -0.51
C ALA A 9 -3.24 8.85 -0.65
N THR A 10 -3.59 7.93 0.26
CA THR A 10 -3.14 6.53 0.18
C THR A 10 -3.66 5.83 -1.08
N ILE A 11 -4.95 6.00 -1.39
CA ILE A 11 -5.55 5.39 -2.59
C ILE A 11 -4.88 5.91 -3.87
N ILE A 12 -4.67 7.22 -3.95
CA ILE A 12 -4.00 7.84 -5.10
C ILE A 12 -2.55 7.36 -5.20
N ALA A 13 -1.81 7.35 -4.10
CA ALA A 13 -0.42 6.89 -4.08
C ALA A 13 -0.31 5.42 -4.51
N LEU A 14 -1.16 4.54 -3.98
CA LEU A 14 -1.18 3.14 -4.35
C LEU A 14 -1.51 2.95 -5.83
N PHE A 15 -2.52 3.66 -6.34
CA PHE A 15 -2.89 3.60 -7.76
C PHE A 15 -1.71 3.97 -8.67
N PHE A 16 -1.08 5.13 -8.41
CA PHE A 16 0.07 5.56 -9.23
C PHE A 16 1.29 4.66 -9.04
N TYR A 17 1.48 4.12 -7.85
CA TYR A 17 2.53 3.15 -7.59
C TYR A 17 2.35 1.88 -8.45
N THR A 18 1.15 1.28 -8.45
CA THR A 18 0.83 0.11 -9.29
C THR A 18 0.94 0.42 -10.79
N VAL A 19 0.47 1.60 -11.22
CA VAL A 19 0.64 2.03 -12.62
C VAL A 19 2.12 2.18 -12.99
N THR A 20 2.94 2.71 -12.08
CA THR A 20 4.40 2.82 -12.31
C THR A 20 5.04 1.44 -12.42
N ASP A 21 4.63 0.48 -11.58
CA ASP A 21 5.11 -0.90 -11.66
C ASP A 21 4.78 -1.53 -13.02
N ILE A 22 3.53 -1.43 -13.47
CA ILE A 22 3.11 -1.97 -14.77
C ILE A 22 3.85 -1.31 -15.94
N LEU A 23 3.86 0.02 -16.00
CA LEU A 23 4.31 0.75 -17.19
C LEU A 23 5.82 0.86 -17.27
N ILE A 24 6.50 1.05 -16.15
CA ILE A 24 7.94 1.28 -16.12
C ILE A 24 8.66 -0.03 -15.85
N TRP A 25 8.39 -0.66 -14.68
CA TRP A 25 9.18 -1.82 -14.31
C TRP A 25 8.85 -3.03 -15.17
N GLN A 26 7.62 -3.50 -15.21
CA GLN A 26 7.25 -4.69 -15.96
C GLN A 26 7.49 -4.52 -17.46
N ARG A 27 7.00 -3.44 -18.09
CA ARG A 27 7.12 -3.25 -19.55
C ARG A 27 8.56 -3.09 -20.00
N ILE A 28 9.39 -2.39 -19.23
CA ILE A 28 10.82 -2.26 -19.53
C ILE A 28 11.53 -3.61 -19.41
N PHE A 29 11.25 -4.36 -18.35
CA PHE A 29 11.85 -5.68 -18.13
C PHE A 29 11.44 -6.68 -19.21
N GLU A 30 10.16 -6.75 -19.56
CA GLU A 30 9.67 -7.60 -20.64
C GLU A 30 10.27 -7.21 -22.01
N ALA A 31 10.25 -5.92 -22.34
CA ALA A 31 10.74 -5.42 -23.63
C ALA A 31 12.25 -5.65 -23.84
N ASN A 32 13.04 -5.64 -22.77
CA ASN A 32 14.49 -5.83 -22.84
C ASN A 32 14.94 -7.24 -22.46
N ASN A 33 14.02 -8.18 -22.25
CA ASN A 33 14.31 -9.57 -21.85
C ASN A 33 15.23 -9.67 -20.62
N MET A 34 15.00 -8.84 -19.61
CA MET A 34 15.86 -8.66 -18.44
C MET A 34 15.62 -9.68 -17.32
N VAL A 35 15.29 -10.92 -17.65
CA VAL A 35 14.97 -11.99 -16.67
C VAL A 35 16.11 -12.23 -15.66
N GLY A 36 17.37 -11.99 -16.05
CA GLY A 36 18.54 -12.11 -15.16
C GLY A 36 18.72 -10.96 -14.15
N TYR A 37 17.86 -9.94 -14.19
CA TYR A 37 17.97 -8.73 -13.34
C TYR A 37 16.83 -8.60 -12.35
N ALA A 38 16.33 -9.72 -11.80
CA ALA A 38 15.23 -9.72 -10.82
C ALA A 38 15.53 -8.83 -9.60
N ASP A 39 16.77 -8.83 -9.11
CA ASP A 39 17.19 -7.98 -7.99
C ASP A 39 17.05 -6.48 -8.31
N LEU A 40 17.31 -6.08 -9.55
CA LEU A 40 17.14 -4.69 -9.99
C LEU A 40 15.66 -4.32 -10.03
N TYR A 41 14.79 -5.22 -10.48
CA TYR A 41 13.34 -5.04 -10.45
C TYR A 41 12.85 -4.81 -9.01
N HIS A 42 13.21 -5.70 -8.08
CA HIS A 42 12.82 -5.59 -6.69
C HIS A 42 13.35 -4.32 -6.03
N THR A 43 14.60 -3.96 -6.30
CA THR A 43 15.20 -2.71 -5.82
C THR A 43 14.42 -1.50 -6.33
N GLY A 44 14.09 -1.46 -7.61
CA GLY A 44 13.30 -0.40 -8.22
C GLY A 44 11.91 -0.29 -7.62
N TRP A 45 11.26 -1.42 -7.38
CA TRP A 45 9.97 -1.51 -6.71
C TRP A 45 10.01 -0.88 -5.30
N PHE A 46 11.01 -1.27 -4.48
CA PHE A 46 11.19 -0.70 -3.14
C PHE A 46 11.51 0.81 -3.15
N VAL A 47 12.41 1.24 -4.04
CA VAL A 47 12.78 2.66 -4.17
C VAL A 47 11.58 3.50 -4.57
N THR A 48 10.75 3.00 -5.48
CA THR A 48 9.52 3.66 -5.90
C THR A 48 8.52 3.78 -4.75
N LEU A 49 8.29 2.70 -4.01
CA LEU A 49 7.42 2.70 -2.83
C LEU A 49 7.91 3.71 -1.77
N ALA A 50 9.22 3.69 -1.46
CA ALA A 50 9.84 4.63 -0.54
C ALA A 50 9.68 6.09 -1.01
N GLY A 51 9.83 6.34 -2.32
CA GLY A 51 9.62 7.66 -2.91
C GLY A 51 8.19 8.17 -2.69
N TYR A 52 7.17 7.35 -2.93
CA TYR A 52 5.77 7.69 -2.64
C TYR A 52 5.53 7.93 -1.15
N ALA A 53 6.12 7.11 -0.27
CA ALA A 53 5.99 7.27 1.17
C ALA A 53 6.60 8.60 1.65
N VAL A 54 7.79 8.96 1.16
CA VAL A 54 8.47 10.23 1.50
C VAL A 54 7.67 11.42 0.97
N MET A 55 7.28 11.42 -0.31
CA MET A 55 6.49 12.52 -0.90
C MET A 55 5.18 12.74 -0.16
N GLY A 56 4.43 11.66 0.13
CA GLY A 56 3.19 11.76 0.86
C GLY A 56 3.39 12.26 2.29
N THR A 57 4.46 11.85 2.96
CA THR A 57 4.81 12.36 4.30
C THR A 57 5.08 13.86 4.28
N ILE A 58 5.81 14.36 3.26
CA ILE A 58 6.06 15.80 3.09
C ILE A 58 4.74 16.55 2.86
N LEU A 59 3.85 16.03 2.01
CA LEU A 59 2.55 16.65 1.72
C LEU A 59 1.59 16.66 2.92
N LEU A 60 1.75 15.70 3.84
CA LEU A 60 0.96 15.57 5.06
C LEU A 60 1.66 16.15 6.29
N TRP A 61 2.82 16.80 6.09
CA TRP A 61 3.60 17.42 7.17
C TRP A 61 2.74 18.35 8.03
N GLY A 62 2.97 18.33 9.34
CA GLY A 62 2.17 19.08 10.32
C GLY A 62 1.14 18.23 11.08
N SER A 63 0.91 16.97 10.66
CA SER A 63 0.07 16.02 11.38
C SER A 63 0.75 14.65 11.44
N TRP A 64 1.36 14.34 12.60
CA TRP A 64 2.04 13.05 12.77
C TRP A 64 1.09 11.85 12.59
N LYS A 65 -0.20 12.02 12.95
CA LYS A 65 -1.23 10.98 12.76
C LYS A 65 -1.47 10.71 11.28
N ASP A 66 -1.54 11.77 10.47
CA ASP A 66 -1.75 11.65 9.04
C ASP A 66 -0.53 11.00 8.37
N CYS A 67 0.69 11.42 8.76
CA CYS A 67 1.93 10.79 8.26
C CYS A 67 1.99 9.31 8.65
N LEU A 68 1.75 8.98 9.92
CA LEU A 68 1.76 7.60 10.40
C LEU A 68 0.73 6.73 9.67
N TYR A 69 -0.52 7.20 9.59
CA TYR A 69 -1.58 6.46 8.90
C TYR A 69 -1.26 6.28 7.42
N PHE A 70 -0.78 7.33 6.75
CA PHE A 70 -0.44 7.28 5.33
C PHE A 70 0.67 6.24 5.05
N VAL A 71 1.81 6.35 5.75
CA VAL A 71 2.94 5.43 5.54
C VAL A 71 2.53 3.99 5.87
N THR A 72 1.88 3.78 7.02
CA THR A 72 1.42 2.44 7.41
C THR A 72 0.43 1.88 6.38
N SER A 73 -0.56 2.66 5.96
CA SER A 73 -1.57 2.17 5.02
C SER A 73 -1.01 1.93 3.62
N LEU A 74 -0.07 2.76 3.15
CA LEU A 74 0.60 2.55 1.86
C LEU A 74 1.46 1.27 1.90
N CYS A 75 2.28 1.09 2.93
CA CYS A 75 3.10 -0.11 3.09
C CYS A 75 2.23 -1.37 3.24
N VAL A 76 1.23 -1.34 4.12
CA VAL A 76 0.33 -2.47 4.31
C VAL A 76 -0.41 -2.79 3.00
N ALA A 77 -0.90 -1.80 2.27
CA ALA A 77 -1.58 -2.02 1.00
C ALA A 77 -0.65 -2.64 -0.06
N ALA A 78 0.60 -2.16 -0.15
CA ALA A 78 1.58 -2.72 -1.08
C ALA A 78 1.96 -4.17 -0.73
N PHE A 79 2.17 -4.48 0.56
CA PHE A 79 2.61 -5.82 0.98
C PHE A 79 1.48 -6.80 1.29
N SER A 80 0.24 -6.36 1.46
CA SER A 80 -0.91 -7.25 1.74
C SER A 80 -1.40 -8.03 0.52
N GLY A 81 -0.86 -7.72 -0.67
CA GLY A 81 -1.33 -8.25 -1.94
C GLY A 81 -2.42 -7.38 -2.61
N LEU A 82 -2.80 -6.24 -2.03
CA LEU A 82 -3.74 -5.32 -2.67
C LEU A 82 -3.13 -4.71 -3.94
N GLU A 83 -1.84 -4.45 -3.92
CA GLU A 83 -1.09 -4.01 -5.10
C GLU A 83 -1.15 -5.06 -6.21
N ASP A 84 -0.91 -6.34 -5.91
CA ASP A 84 -1.02 -7.43 -6.88
C ASP A 84 -2.44 -7.54 -7.46
N LEU A 85 -3.49 -7.43 -6.63
CA LEU A 85 -4.88 -7.42 -7.12
C LEU A 85 -5.13 -6.25 -8.10
N LEU A 86 -4.66 -5.05 -7.76
CA LEU A 86 -4.77 -3.88 -8.62
C LEU A 86 -3.95 -4.04 -9.91
N TYR A 87 -2.75 -4.62 -9.81
CA TYR A 87 -1.88 -4.90 -10.93
C TYR A 87 -2.61 -5.75 -11.99
N TYR A 88 -3.14 -6.91 -11.61
CA TYR A 88 -3.88 -7.77 -12.53
C TYR A 88 -5.17 -7.12 -13.05
N ALA A 89 -5.87 -6.36 -12.22
CA ALA A 89 -7.08 -5.66 -12.62
C ALA A 89 -6.81 -4.55 -13.65
N LEU A 90 -5.74 -3.75 -13.46
CA LEU A 90 -5.38 -2.65 -14.35
C LEU A 90 -4.75 -3.15 -15.66
N ASP A 91 -3.90 -4.19 -15.59
CA ASP A 91 -3.29 -4.79 -16.79
C ASP A 91 -4.26 -5.73 -17.55
N ARG A 92 -5.50 -5.90 -17.03
CA ARG A 92 -6.55 -6.74 -17.61
C ARG A 92 -6.12 -8.19 -17.85
N LYS A 93 -5.21 -8.69 -17.03
CA LYS A 93 -4.75 -10.08 -17.04
C LYS A 93 -5.45 -10.88 -15.94
N PRO A 94 -5.78 -12.15 -16.17
CA PRO A 94 -6.30 -12.99 -15.09
C PRO A 94 -5.19 -13.24 -14.06
N MET A 95 -5.51 -13.05 -12.78
CA MET A 95 -4.60 -13.37 -11.69
C MET A 95 -4.39 -14.90 -11.62
N PRO A 96 -3.13 -15.39 -11.60
CA PRO A 96 -2.84 -16.82 -11.46
C PRO A 96 -3.41 -17.39 -10.15
N ASP A 97 -3.65 -18.70 -10.13
CA ASP A 97 -4.10 -19.38 -8.90
C ASP A 97 -2.96 -19.53 -7.88
N ALA A 98 -1.71 -19.69 -8.34
CA ALA A 98 -0.51 -19.72 -7.51
C ALA A 98 0.37 -18.48 -7.78
N LEU A 99 0.94 -17.90 -6.73
CA LEU A 99 1.72 -16.66 -6.73
C LEU A 99 3.05 -16.88 -5.97
N PRO A 100 3.96 -17.71 -6.50
CA PRO A 100 5.15 -18.17 -5.76
C PRO A 100 6.06 -17.03 -5.27
N TRP A 101 6.04 -15.87 -5.93
CA TRP A 101 6.83 -14.71 -5.52
C TRP A 101 6.35 -14.08 -4.21
N LEU A 102 5.15 -14.45 -3.74
CA LEU A 102 4.58 -13.98 -2.47
C LEU A 102 4.86 -14.93 -1.30
N ASP A 103 5.48 -16.10 -1.51
CA ASP A 103 5.75 -17.07 -0.45
C ASP A 103 6.58 -16.51 0.71
N ALA A 104 7.52 -15.62 0.41
CA ALA A 104 8.37 -14.98 1.42
C ALA A 104 7.74 -13.75 2.09
N ASN A 105 6.55 -13.34 1.66
CA ASN A 105 5.90 -12.13 2.17
C ASN A 105 5.13 -12.41 3.47
N PRO A 106 5.55 -11.84 4.62
CA PRO A 106 4.96 -12.15 5.92
C PRO A 106 3.52 -11.61 6.09
N LEU A 107 3.07 -10.72 5.21
CA LEU A 107 1.71 -10.17 5.26
C LEU A 107 0.71 -10.99 4.44
N ILE A 108 1.16 -12.01 3.71
CA ILE A 108 0.34 -12.89 2.90
C ILE A 108 0.12 -14.22 3.65
N TYR A 109 -1.14 -14.58 3.84
CA TYR A 109 -1.50 -15.84 4.52
C TYR A 109 -1.05 -17.07 3.73
N GLN A 110 -1.23 -17.03 2.40
CA GLN A 110 -0.85 -18.11 1.49
C GLN A 110 -0.61 -17.51 0.10
N ALA A 111 0.45 -17.93 -0.59
CA ALA A 111 0.81 -17.46 -1.94
C ALA A 111 -0.09 -18.06 -3.02
N SER A 112 -1.38 -17.83 -2.89
CA SER A 112 -2.44 -18.21 -3.82
C SER A 112 -3.43 -17.06 -3.97
N ARG A 113 -4.17 -17.04 -5.09
CA ARG A 113 -5.18 -16.01 -5.33
C ARG A 113 -6.15 -15.85 -4.15
N GLN A 114 -6.64 -16.96 -3.60
CA GLN A 114 -7.56 -16.93 -2.45
C GLN A 114 -6.86 -16.44 -1.18
N GLY A 115 -5.61 -16.86 -0.95
CA GLY A 115 -4.82 -16.41 0.19
C GLY A 115 -4.52 -14.92 0.15
N VAL A 116 -4.22 -14.37 -1.04
CA VAL A 116 -4.04 -12.93 -1.25
C VAL A 116 -5.34 -12.17 -0.96
N ILE A 117 -6.47 -12.62 -1.50
CA ILE A 117 -7.78 -11.98 -1.24
C ILE A 117 -8.09 -11.98 0.27
N ALA A 118 -7.87 -13.11 0.96
CA ALA A 118 -8.09 -13.20 2.41
C ALA A 118 -7.17 -12.24 3.18
N SER A 119 -5.88 -12.16 2.80
CA SER A 119 -4.90 -11.25 3.39
C SER A 119 -5.30 -9.78 3.20
N VAL A 120 -5.72 -9.41 1.99
CA VAL A 120 -6.18 -8.05 1.69
C VAL A 120 -7.40 -7.67 2.55
N ILE A 121 -8.39 -8.55 2.67
CA ILE A 121 -9.58 -8.29 3.51
C ILE A 121 -9.15 -8.09 4.97
N PHE A 122 -8.31 -8.98 5.50
CA PHE A 122 -7.81 -8.87 6.87
C PHE A 122 -7.09 -7.54 7.12
N TRP A 123 -6.15 -7.20 6.25
CA TRP A 123 -5.35 -5.99 6.42
C TRP A 123 -6.14 -4.70 6.20
N LEU A 124 -7.11 -4.69 5.28
CA LEU A 124 -8.03 -3.54 5.13
C LEU A 124 -8.87 -3.34 6.40
N MET A 125 -9.35 -4.41 7.04
CA MET A 125 -10.02 -4.30 8.33
C MET A 125 -9.08 -3.74 9.42
N ALA A 126 -7.84 -4.19 9.47
CA ALA A 126 -6.84 -3.66 10.40
C ALA A 126 -6.57 -2.16 10.18
N LEU A 127 -6.49 -1.71 8.91
CA LEU A 127 -6.33 -0.29 8.59
C LEU A 127 -7.57 0.55 8.97
N VAL A 128 -8.76 0.01 8.83
CA VAL A 128 -9.99 0.66 9.32
C VAL A 128 -9.95 0.81 10.84
N ILE A 129 -9.57 -0.22 11.57
CA ILE A 129 -9.41 -0.15 13.04
C ILE A 129 -8.35 0.89 13.41
N LEU A 130 -7.20 0.91 12.75
CA LEU A 130 -6.15 1.90 12.96
C LEU A 130 -6.67 3.33 12.71
N TYR A 131 -7.44 3.52 11.64
CA TYR A 131 -8.06 4.80 11.33
C TYR A 131 -8.95 5.29 12.48
N PHE A 132 -9.87 4.45 12.95
CA PHE A 132 -10.73 4.79 14.07
C PHE A 132 -9.94 5.06 15.35
N TYR A 133 -8.91 4.28 15.64
CA TYR A 133 -8.04 4.50 16.78
C TYR A 133 -7.34 5.86 16.73
N LEU A 134 -6.78 6.26 15.61
CA LEU A 134 -6.03 7.51 15.46
C LEU A 134 -6.92 8.75 15.46
N TYR A 135 -8.13 8.67 14.90
CA TYR A 135 -8.96 9.84 14.64
C TYR A 135 -10.19 9.95 15.52
N TRP A 136 -10.65 8.84 16.10
CA TRP A 136 -11.87 8.86 16.90
C TRP A 136 -11.62 8.70 18.40
N TRP A 137 -10.73 7.82 18.82
CA TRP A 137 -10.56 7.48 20.24
C TRP A 137 -10.06 8.65 21.10
N LYS A 138 -9.24 9.57 20.56
CA LYS A 138 -8.65 10.71 21.29
C LYS A 138 -9.47 12.01 21.28
N THR A 139 -10.65 12.06 20.71
CA THR A 139 -11.53 13.25 20.77
C THR A 139 -12.30 13.39 22.08
N LYS A 140 -12.09 12.51 23.04
CA LYS A 140 -12.71 12.52 24.38
C LYS A 140 -11.77 13.03 25.48
N GLU A 141 -10.82 13.92 25.19
CA GLU A 141 -10.19 14.65 26.29
C GLU A 141 -11.24 15.59 26.90
N PRO A 142 -11.48 15.51 28.26
CA PRO A 142 -12.40 16.44 28.92
C PRO A 142 -11.89 17.86 28.71
N GLN A 143 -12.78 18.75 28.28
CA GLN A 143 -12.45 20.17 28.24
C GLN A 143 -12.08 20.62 29.66
N PRO A 144 -10.96 21.35 29.83
CA PRO A 144 -10.66 21.94 31.14
C PRO A 144 -11.85 22.77 31.60
N ILE A 145 -12.36 22.48 32.79
CA ILE A 145 -13.38 23.26 33.44
C ILE A 145 -12.80 24.66 33.58
N ALA A 146 -13.39 25.62 32.85
CA ALA A 146 -13.05 27.04 33.05
C ALA A 146 -13.43 27.43 34.44
N GLU A 147 -12.44 27.71 35.31
CA GLU A 147 -12.58 28.36 36.59
C GLU A 147 -12.82 29.86 36.42
#